data_66c38b031748ba6bac7aa059de30831c
#
_entry.id   66c38b031748ba6bac7aa059de30831c
#
_cell.length_a   1.000
_cell.length_b   1.000
_cell.length_c   1.000
_cell.angle_alpha   90.00
_cell.angle_beta   90.00
_cell.angle_gamma   90.00
#
_symmetry.space_group_name_H-M   'P 1'
#
loop_
_entity.id
_entity.type
_entity.pdbx_description
1 polymer ?
#
loop_
_entity_poly.entity_id
_entity_poly.type
_entity_poly.pdbx_seq_one_letter_code
_entity_poly.pdbx_strand_id
1 'polypeptide(L)'
;MILAIESSCDETAVAIIRRKGKTADLLTSLISSQIEIHRQYGGVVPEVACRNHAQRIRPLVQQALDDAGVSLDDITAFAATRGPGLASSLLVGLAYAKGLAAASAKP
;
A
#
# COMPACT_ATOMS: atom_id res chain seq x y z
N MET A 1 -5.74 12.60 7.87
CA MET A 1 -5.61 11.12 7.79
C MET A 1 -4.39 10.76 6.99
N ILE A 2 -3.79 9.59 7.24
CA ILE A 2 -2.63 9.10 6.48
C ILE A 2 -3.04 7.80 5.79
N LEU A 3 -2.78 7.71 4.49
CA LEU A 3 -2.86 6.48 3.72
C LEU A 3 -1.46 5.89 3.60
N ALA A 4 -1.29 4.66 4.09
CA ALA A 4 -0.01 3.96 4.10
C ALA A 4 -0.05 2.75 3.17
N ILE A 5 1.05 2.52 2.44
CA ILE A 5 1.21 1.46 1.45
C ILE A 5 2.42 0.60 1.81
N GLU A 6 2.25 -0.70 1.73
CA GLU A 6 3.28 -1.72 1.92
C GLU A 6 3.36 -2.62 0.70
N SER A 7 4.57 -2.83 0.18
CA SER A 7 4.84 -3.72 -0.95
C SER A 7 6.27 -4.30 -0.91
N SER A 8 6.81 -4.58 0.27
CA SER A 8 8.24 -4.91 0.42
C SER A 8 8.64 -6.31 -0.07
N CYS A 9 7.71 -7.27 -0.11
CA CYS A 9 8.02 -8.65 -0.49
C CYS A 9 6.91 -9.31 -1.30
N ASP A 10 6.03 -10.08 -0.66
CA ASP A 10 5.02 -10.92 -1.30
C ASP A 10 3.59 -10.62 -0.84
N GLU A 11 3.41 -9.48 -0.21
CA GLU A 11 2.10 -8.96 0.17
C GLU A 11 1.98 -7.49 -0.24
N THR A 12 0.82 -7.13 -0.78
CA THR A 12 0.45 -5.73 -0.96
C THR A 12 -0.51 -5.35 0.16
N ALA A 13 -0.19 -4.35 0.95
CA ALA A 13 -1.09 -3.90 2.01
C ALA A 13 -1.35 -2.39 1.90
N VAL A 14 -2.55 -1.99 2.34
CA VAL A 14 -2.97 -0.60 2.45
C VAL A 14 -3.68 -0.40 3.77
N ALA A 15 -3.31 0.65 4.49
CA ALA A 15 -3.97 1.05 5.72
C ALA A 15 -4.30 2.54 5.70
N ILE A 16 -5.41 2.91 6.34
CA ILE A 16 -5.78 4.30 6.60
C ILE A 16 -5.89 4.52 8.10
N ILE A 17 -5.14 5.50 8.60
CA ILE A 17 -5.14 5.89 10.00
C ILE A 17 -5.58 7.34 10.15
N ARG A 18 -6.28 7.61 11.24
CA ARG A 18 -6.72 8.95 11.63
C ARG A 18 -6.09 9.34 12.96
N ARG A 19 -5.40 10.48 13.00
CA ARG A 19 -4.89 11.02 14.25
C ARG A 19 -6.03 11.45 15.17
N LYS A 20 -5.94 11.06 16.45
CA LYS A 20 -6.89 11.43 17.51
C LYS A 20 -6.11 11.92 18.73
N GLY A 21 -5.81 13.21 18.74
CA GLY A 21 -4.97 13.78 19.79
C GLY A 21 -3.56 13.18 19.80
N LYS A 22 -3.20 12.44 20.87
CA LYS A 22 -1.92 11.74 21.02
C LYS A 22 -1.95 10.29 20.53
N THR A 23 -3.12 9.78 20.12
CA THR A 23 -3.30 8.41 19.60
C THR A 23 -3.65 8.43 18.12
N ALA A 24 -3.80 7.25 17.53
CA ALA A 24 -4.30 7.08 16.17
C ALA A 24 -5.36 5.98 16.14
N ASP A 25 -6.44 6.21 15.40
CA ASP A 25 -7.45 5.20 15.09
C ASP A 25 -7.07 4.53 13.75
N LEU A 26 -7.03 3.21 13.71
CA LEU A 26 -6.93 2.44 12.49
C LEU A 26 -8.34 2.35 11.89
N LEU A 27 -8.55 3.00 10.74
CA LEU A 27 -9.85 2.99 10.04
C LEU A 27 -10.01 1.73 9.19
N THR A 28 -8.95 1.34 8.49
CA THR A 28 -8.90 0.12 7.69
C THR A 28 -7.48 -0.39 7.56
N SER A 29 -7.33 -1.71 7.37
CA SER A 29 -6.07 -2.37 7.03
C SER A 29 -6.39 -3.57 6.16
N LEU A 30 -5.95 -3.53 4.91
CA LEU A 30 -6.19 -4.55 3.90
C LEU A 30 -4.88 -5.17 3.45
N ILE A 31 -4.88 -6.48 3.25
CA ILE A 31 -3.71 -7.23 2.78
C ILE A 31 -4.13 -8.13 1.61
N SER A 32 -3.39 -8.05 0.51
CA SER A 32 -3.47 -8.96 -0.62
C SER A 32 -2.19 -9.80 -0.67
N SER A 33 -2.30 -11.07 -0.23
CA SER A 33 -1.17 -12.00 -0.19
C SER A 33 -0.94 -12.66 -1.54
N GLN A 34 0.33 -12.92 -1.85
CA GLN A 34 0.79 -13.63 -3.05
C GLN A 34 1.31 -15.04 -2.74
N ILE A 35 1.10 -15.54 -1.51
CA ILE A 35 1.64 -16.84 -1.06
C ILE A 35 1.28 -17.95 -2.04
N GLU A 36 0.02 -18.03 -2.48
CA GLU A 36 -0.43 -19.07 -3.41
C GLU A 36 0.25 -18.97 -4.79
N ILE A 37 0.52 -17.74 -5.25
CA ILE A 37 1.19 -17.51 -6.52
C ILE A 37 2.63 -18.02 -6.46
N HIS A 38 3.33 -17.78 -5.35
CA HIS A 38 4.73 -18.14 -5.17
C HIS A 38 4.95 -19.60 -4.77
N ARG A 39 3.92 -20.26 -4.22
CA ARG A 39 4.00 -21.67 -3.75
C ARG A 39 4.52 -22.61 -4.83
N GLN A 40 4.08 -22.46 -6.07
CA GLN A 40 4.51 -23.30 -7.19
C GLN A 40 6.01 -23.20 -7.52
N TYR A 41 6.67 -22.11 -7.11
CA TYR A 41 8.10 -21.87 -7.32
C TYR A 41 8.95 -22.25 -6.10
N GLY A 42 8.34 -22.64 -4.98
CA GLY A 42 9.02 -22.95 -3.73
C GLY A 42 9.59 -21.75 -2.98
N GLY A 43 9.23 -20.55 -3.37
CA GLY A 43 9.68 -19.30 -2.76
C GLY A 43 9.31 -18.07 -3.58
N VAL A 44 9.59 -16.88 -3.05
CA VAL A 44 9.24 -15.61 -3.71
C VAL A 44 10.08 -15.39 -4.97
N VAL A 45 9.39 -15.14 -6.08
CA VAL A 45 10.00 -14.73 -7.36
C VAL A 45 9.85 -13.22 -7.49
N PRO A 46 10.94 -12.43 -7.38
CA PRO A 46 10.87 -10.96 -7.30
C PRO A 46 10.12 -10.29 -8.46
N GLU A 47 10.30 -10.77 -9.69
CA GLU A 47 9.61 -10.22 -10.85
C GLU A 47 8.11 -10.48 -10.82
N VAL A 48 7.68 -11.66 -10.40
CA VAL A 48 6.27 -12.02 -10.22
C VAL A 48 5.66 -11.16 -9.12
N ALA A 49 6.37 -11.00 -8.01
CA ALA A 49 5.92 -10.16 -6.88
C ALA A 49 5.71 -8.72 -7.34
N CYS A 50 6.68 -8.13 -8.02
CA CYS A 50 6.61 -6.76 -8.52
C CYS A 50 5.39 -6.53 -9.44
N ARG A 51 5.17 -7.42 -10.40
CA ARG A 51 4.02 -7.34 -11.32
C ARG A 51 2.69 -7.45 -10.59
N ASN A 52 2.60 -8.34 -9.60
CA ASN A 52 1.39 -8.50 -8.82
C ASN A 52 1.09 -7.25 -7.97
N HIS A 53 2.10 -6.66 -7.33
CA HIS A 53 1.94 -5.39 -6.62
C HIS A 53 1.36 -4.30 -7.53
N ALA A 54 1.92 -4.15 -8.74
CA ALA A 54 1.45 -3.14 -9.70
C ALA A 54 -0.02 -3.32 -10.09
N GLN A 55 -0.49 -4.58 -10.18
CA GLN A 55 -1.88 -4.89 -10.50
C GLN A 55 -2.83 -4.69 -9.31
N ARG A 56 -2.35 -4.97 -8.08
CA ARG A 56 -3.18 -4.99 -6.87
C ARG A 56 -3.28 -3.66 -6.15
N ILE A 57 -2.28 -2.80 -6.25
CA ILE A 57 -2.18 -1.60 -5.44
C ILE A 57 -3.38 -0.64 -5.64
N ARG A 58 -3.77 -0.37 -6.88
CA ARG A 58 -4.87 0.54 -7.18
C ARG A 58 -6.23 0.04 -6.66
N PRO A 59 -6.69 -1.18 -6.98
CA PRO A 59 -7.95 -1.69 -6.43
C PRO A 59 -7.93 -1.79 -4.90
N LEU A 60 -6.79 -2.12 -4.30
CA LEU A 60 -6.67 -2.22 -2.85
C LEU A 60 -6.78 -0.85 -2.17
N VAL A 61 -6.18 0.19 -2.76
CA VAL A 61 -6.33 1.57 -2.29
C VAL A 61 -7.77 2.04 -2.39
N GLN A 62 -8.45 1.75 -3.51
CA GLN A 62 -9.86 2.11 -3.66
C GLN A 62 -10.72 1.41 -2.62
N GLN A 63 -10.54 0.11 -2.42
CA GLN A 63 -11.26 -0.64 -1.39
C GLN A 63 -11.00 -0.09 0.01
N ALA A 64 -9.76 0.29 0.33
CA ALA A 64 -9.42 0.87 1.63
C ALA A 64 -10.15 2.20 1.88
N LEU A 65 -10.28 3.05 0.87
CA LEU A 65 -11.04 4.30 0.96
C LEU A 65 -12.54 4.01 1.17
N ASP A 66 -13.09 3.08 0.40
CA ASP A 66 -14.50 2.69 0.50
C ASP A 66 -14.82 2.10 1.89
N ASP A 67 -13.99 1.18 2.39
CA ASP A 67 -14.16 0.54 3.70
C ASP A 67 -14.03 1.54 4.86
N ALA A 68 -13.15 2.53 4.71
CA ALA A 68 -12.99 3.61 5.68
C ALA A 68 -14.08 4.69 5.58
N GLY A 69 -14.88 4.70 4.52
CA GLY A 69 -15.90 5.71 4.25
C GLY A 69 -15.32 7.10 4.00
N VAL A 70 -14.13 7.18 3.37
CA VAL A 70 -13.41 8.43 3.10
C VAL A 70 -13.00 8.53 1.64
N SER A 71 -12.70 9.74 1.19
CA SER A 71 -12.17 10.03 -0.14
C SER A 71 -10.68 10.36 -0.10
N LEU A 72 -10.02 10.44 -1.26
CA LEU A 72 -8.64 10.92 -1.35
C LEU A 72 -8.48 12.36 -0.86
N ASP A 73 -9.53 13.17 -0.92
CA ASP A 73 -9.49 14.56 -0.44
C ASP A 73 -9.34 14.62 1.09
N ASP A 74 -9.82 13.61 1.81
CA ASP A 74 -9.71 13.49 3.27
C ASP A 74 -8.32 13.04 3.73
N ILE A 75 -7.52 12.45 2.84
CA ILE A 75 -6.15 12.05 3.14
C ILE A 75 -5.26 13.30 3.16
N THR A 76 -4.48 13.46 4.23
CA THR A 76 -3.61 14.63 4.44
C THR A 76 -2.13 14.32 4.20
N ALA A 77 -1.75 13.05 4.16
CA ALA A 77 -0.39 12.59 3.86
C ALA A 77 -0.39 11.15 3.37
N PHE A 78 0.64 10.78 2.62
CA PHE A 78 0.88 9.44 2.13
C PHE A 78 2.16 8.87 2.72
N ALA A 79 2.15 7.59 3.06
CA ALA A 79 3.30 6.87 3.56
C ALA A 79 3.53 5.59 2.73
N ALA A 80 4.77 5.18 2.56
CA ALA A 80 5.12 3.92 1.92
C ALA A 80 6.33 3.29 2.59
N THR A 81 6.37 1.96 2.64
CA THR A 81 7.54 1.23 3.09
C THR A 81 8.70 1.48 2.14
N ARG A 82 9.82 1.93 2.70
CA ARG A 82 11.06 2.22 1.97
C ARG A 82 12.06 1.07 2.02
N GLY A 83 11.94 0.22 3.02
CA GLY A 83 12.85 -0.89 3.28
C GLY A 83 12.79 -1.37 4.73
N PRO A 84 13.38 -2.58 4.98
CA PRO A 84 13.99 -3.51 4.02
C PRO A 84 12.96 -4.17 3.11
N GLY A 85 13.44 -4.83 2.02
CA GLY A 85 12.60 -5.58 1.10
C GLY A 85 13.22 -5.77 -0.28
N LEU A 86 12.45 -6.36 -1.19
CA LEU A 86 12.82 -6.53 -2.59
C LEU A 86 12.78 -5.18 -3.30
N ALA A 87 13.88 -4.77 -3.93
CA ALA A 87 14.01 -3.43 -4.52
C ALA A 87 12.89 -3.08 -5.51
N SER A 88 12.56 -4.01 -6.43
CA SER A 88 11.49 -3.81 -7.42
C SER A 88 10.10 -3.72 -6.78
N SER A 89 9.83 -4.53 -5.76
CA SER A 89 8.57 -4.52 -5.02
C SER A 89 8.39 -3.22 -4.22
N LEU A 90 9.42 -2.80 -3.48
CA LEU A 90 9.44 -1.52 -2.75
C LEU A 90 9.17 -0.34 -3.69
N LEU A 91 9.76 -0.37 -4.90
CA LEU A 91 9.61 0.71 -5.88
C LEU A 91 8.15 0.89 -6.31
N VAL A 92 7.36 -0.17 -6.42
CA VAL A 92 5.93 -0.09 -6.80
C VAL A 92 5.14 0.73 -5.78
N GLY A 93 5.20 0.36 -4.50
CA GLY A 93 4.47 1.07 -3.44
C GLY A 93 4.94 2.51 -3.28
N LEU A 94 6.26 2.71 -3.31
CA LEU A 94 6.84 4.04 -3.18
C LEU A 94 6.47 4.96 -4.36
N ALA A 95 6.54 4.46 -5.59
CA ALA A 95 6.16 5.24 -6.78
C ALA A 95 4.67 5.58 -6.77
N TYR A 96 3.81 4.63 -6.39
CA TYR A 96 2.37 4.86 -6.30
C TYR A 96 2.03 5.91 -5.24
N ALA A 97 2.59 5.81 -4.03
CA ALA A 97 2.39 6.79 -2.97
C ALA A 97 2.87 8.19 -3.38
N LYS A 98 4.04 8.29 -4.01
CA LYS A 98 4.55 9.56 -4.55
C LYS A 98 3.65 10.14 -5.65
N GLY A 99 3.11 9.29 -6.52
CA GLY A 99 2.16 9.72 -7.54
C GLY A 99 0.90 10.33 -6.95
N LEU A 100 0.32 9.68 -5.93
CA LEU A 100 -0.84 10.21 -5.20
C LEU A 100 -0.52 11.52 -4.49
N ALA A 101 0.63 11.60 -3.81
CA ALA A 101 1.09 12.80 -3.11
C ALA A 101 1.26 13.97 -4.07
N ALA A 102 1.91 13.75 -5.21
CA ALA A 102 2.11 14.79 -6.24
C ALA A 102 0.79 15.23 -6.86
N ALA A 103 -0.09 14.30 -7.22
CA ALA A 103 -1.38 14.61 -7.85
C ALA A 103 -2.33 15.40 -6.93
N SER A 104 -2.23 15.16 -5.61
CA SER A 104 -3.07 15.85 -4.61
C SER A 104 -2.39 17.05 -3.94
N ALA A 105 -1.15 17.37 -4.30
CA ALA A 105 -0.31 18.40 -3.66
C ALA A 105 -0.20 18.21 -2.13
N LYS A 106 -0.08 16.96 -1.68
CA LYS A 106 0.02 16.58 -0.26
C LYS A 106 1.35 15.86 0.00
N PRO A 107 1.89 15.93 1.23
CA PRO A 107 3.11 15.20 1.58
C PRO A 107 2.92 13.68 1.60
#